data_fb19b6aee6fdb3d13c4f07776a7bdd93
#
_entry.id   fb19b6aee6fdb3d13c4f07776a7bdd93
#
_cell.length_a   1.000
_cell.length_b   1.000
_cell.length_c   1.000
_cell.angle_alpha   90.00
_cell.angle_beta   90.00
_cell.angle_gamma   90.00
#
_symmetry.space_group_name_H-M   'P 1'
#
loop_
_entity.id
_entity.type
_entity.pdbx_description
1 polymer ?
#
loop_
_entity_poly.entity_id
_entity_poly.type
_entity_poly.pdbx_seq_one_letter_code
_entity_poly.pdbx_strand_id
1 'polypeptide(L)'
;MNTYDFDKTIFYPDSSYSFIKWSLKRRPSLYLFWLPAAAAAGIGYLVGLNSKEHLKEKAFGFLPHLKDIDSEVELFWKEHEHKLSDWYLKQKKDDDLIISASPEFLLKPITDKLGVKLLATKMDKYSGKIHGLNCFGHEKVRRFREAFPDSSTEEFYSDSLSDSPMAEIADKAYIIKDNATRPEEWPERKEK
;
A
#
# COMPACT_ATOMS: atom_id res chain seq x y z
N MET A 1 6.85 -18.69 3.81
CA MET A 1 5.87 -17.92 3.00
C MET A 1 6.56 -16.83 2.23
N ASN A 2 6.09 -16.48 1.02
CA ASN A 2 6.59 -15.31 0.32
C ASN A 2 5.86 -14.05 0.78
N THR A 3 6.57 -12.92 0.81
CA THR A 3 6.03 -11.63 1.27
C THR A 3 6.21 -10.57 0.18
N TYR A 4 5.18 -9.79 -0.07
CA TYR A 4 5.16 -8.80 -1.16
C TYR A 4 4.72 -7.44 -0.64
N ASP A 5 5.41 -6.37 -1.04
CA ASP A 5 4.79 -5.05 -1.05
C ASP A 5 3.70 -5.00 -2.13
N PHE A 6 2.81 -4.03 -2.07
CA PHE A 6 1.67 -3.97 -2.99
C PHE A 6 1.86 -2.97 -4.12
N ASP A 7 1.99 -1.69 -3.77
CA ASP A 7 2.00 -0.59 -4.72
C ASP A 7 3.31 -0.55 -5.51
N LYS A 8 3.23 -0.42 -6.84
CA LYS A 8 4.36 -0.48 -7.79
C LYS A 8 5.17 -1.79 -7.73
N THR A 9 4.74 -2.73 -6.91
CA THR A 9 5.30 -4.07 -6.79
C THR A 9 4.43 -5.07 -7.52
N ILE A 10 3.24 -5.37 -7.01
CA ILE A 10 2.28 -6.28 -7.65
C ILE A 10 1.10 -5.56 -8.31
N PHE A 11 0.94 -4.27 -8.07
CA PHE A 11 -0.08 -3.41 -8.67
C PHE A 11 0.56 -2.09 -9.15
N TYR A 12 0.26 -1.67 -10.37
CA TYR A 12 0.75 -0.41 -10.91
C TYR A 12 -0.42 0.47 -11.43
N PRO A 13 -0.42 1.78 -11.07
CA PRO A 13 0.63 2.51 -10.36
C PRO A 13 0.58 2.36 -8.82
N ASP A 14 0.03 3.26 -8.09
CA ASP A 14 -0.19 3.25 -6.64
C ASP A 14 -1.69 3.16 -6.38
N SER A 15 -2.11 2.24 -5.53
CA SER A 15 -3.52 1.95 -5.25
C SER A 15 -4.21 3.12 -4.55
N SER A 16 -3.54 3.73 -3.55
CA SER A 16 -4.05 4.88 -2.80
C SER A 16 -4.25 6.09 -3.71
N TYR A 17 -3.24 6.42 -4.52
CA TYR A 17 -3.33 7.49 -5.50
C TYR A 17 -4.42 7.22 -6.55
N SER A 18 -4.49 6.00 -7.05
CA SER A 18 -5.49 5.58 -8.05
C SER A 18 -6.91 5.69 -7.51
N PHE A 19 -7.14 5.27 -6.25
CA PHE A 19 -8.44 5.36 -5.60
C PHE A 19 -8.87 6.81 -5.38
N ILE A 20 -7.96 7.67 -4.89
CA ILE A 20 -8.21 9.10 -4.74
C ILE A 20 -8.59 9.72 -6.10
N LYS A 21 -7.77 9.52 -7.12
CA LYS A 21 -8.00 10.07 -8.46
C LYS A 21 -9.32 9.57 -9.07
N TRP A 22 -9.61 8.30 -8.91
CA TRP A 22 -10.86 7.68 -9.38
C TRP A 22 -12.08 8.26 -8.66
N SER A 23 -12.02 8.42 -7.33
CA SER A 23 -13.10 9.02 -6.52
C SER A 23 -13.38 10.47 -6.91
N LEU A 24 -12.32 11.26 -7.11
CA LEU A 24 -12.44 12.65 -7.55
C LEU A 24 -13.06 12.79 -8.94
N LYS A 25 -12.67 11.92 -9.87
CA LYS A 25 -13.24 11.91 -11.23
C LYS A 25 -14.74 11.64 -11.21
N ARG A 26 -15.19 10.76 -10.33
CA ARG A 26 -16.62 10.40 -10.18
C ARG A 26 -17.42 11.45 -9.40
N ARG A 27 -16.76 12.24 -8.55
CA ARG A 27 -17.38 13.27 -7.69
C ARG A 27 -16.59 14.59 -7.73
N PRO A 28 -16.75 15.38 -8.80
CA PRO A 28 -16.00 16.64 -8.96
C PRO A 28 -16.23 17.64 -7.81
N SER A 29 -17.37 17.56 -7.10
CA SER A 29 -17.63 18.39 -5.92
C SER A 29 -16.60 18.24 -4.80
N LEU A 30 -15.91 17.09 -4.70
CA LEU A 30 -14.86 16.86 -3.72
C LEU A 30 -13.66 17.81 -3.90
N TYR A 31 -13.42 18.32 -5.12
CA TYR A 31 -12.37 19.31 -5.35
C TYR A 31 -12.58 20.59 -4.54
N LEU A 32 -13.81 21.00 -4.34
CA LEU A 32 -14.12 22.24 -3.62
C LEU A 32 -13.89 22.11 -2.11
N PHE A 33 -14.23 20.97 -1.53
CA PHE A 33 -14.24 20.80 -0.07
C PHE A 33 -12.95 20.16 0.46
N TRP A 34 -12.35 19.26 -0.29
CA TRP A 34 -11.21 18.48 0.17
C TRP A 34 -9.86 18.97 -0.35
N LEU A 35 -9.77 19.38 -1.63
CA LEU A 35 -8.49 19.68 -2.27
C LEU A 35 -7.69 20.79 -1.57
N PRO A 36 -8.28 21.88 -1.06
CA PRO A 36 -7.51 22.91 -0.35
C PRO A 36 -6.77 22.37 0.89
N ALA A 37 -7.43 21.52 1.68
CA ALA A 37 -6.84 20.91 2.86
C ALA A 37 -5.73 19.89 2.51
N ALA A 38 -5.95 19.09 1.48
CA ALA A 38 -4.95 18.13 0.99
C ALA A 38 -3.73 18.86 0.40
N ALA A 39 -3.93 19.93 -0.37
CA ALA A 39 -2.86 20.73 -0.92
C ALA A 39 -2.03 21.43 0.18
N ALA A 40 -2.69 22.02 1.18
CA ALA A 40 -2.00 22.62 2.32
C ALA A 40 -1.15 21.60 3.10
N ALA A 41 -1.68 20.38 3.30
CA ALA A 41 -0.93 19.31 3.93
C ALA A 41 0.27 18.84 3.08
N GLY A 42 0.12 18.81 1.77
CA GLY A 42 1.20 18.50 0.82
C GLY A 42 2.33 19.53 0.90
N ILE A 43 2.00 20.82 0.87
CA ILE A 43 2.98 21.89 1.03
C ILE A 43 3.67 21.77 2.40
N GLY A 44 2.91 21.58 3.49
CA GLY A 44 3.46 21.41 4.82
C GLY A 44 4.42 20.20 4.92
N TYR A 45 4.15 19.11 4.22
CA TYR A 45 5.05 17.97 4.14
C TYR A 45 6.35 18.30 3.40
N LEU A 46 6.26 18.99 2.26
CA LEU A 46 7.44 19.38 1.47
C LEU A 46 8.39 20.32 2.22
N VAL A 47 7.86 21.19 3.09
CA VAL A 47 8.66 22.10 3.92
C VAL A 47 8.98 21.52 5.31
N GLY A 48 8.69 20.23 5.54
CA GLY A 48 9.04 19.54 6.79
C GLY A 48 8.16 19.87 8.01
N LEU A 49 7.00 20.53 7.81
CA LEU A 49 6.07 20.88 8.90
C LEU A 49 5.08 19.75 9.24
N ASN A 50 4.83 18.84 8.30
CA ASN A 50 3.87 17.74 8.47
C ASN A 50 4.55 16.39 8.35
N SER A 51 4.06 15.39 9.10
CA SER A 51 4.48 14.00 8.93
C SER A 51 3.86 13.37 7.68
N LYS A 52 4.42 12.22 7.25
CA LYS A 52 3.88 11.40 6.16
C LYS A 52 2.48 10.87 6.49
N GLU A 53 2.24 10.53 7.75
CA GLU A 53 0.93 10.10 8.27
C GLU A 53 -0.10 11.22 8.14
N HIS A 54 0.24 12.43 8.58
CA HIS A 54 -0.64 13.60 8.46
C HIS A 54 -1.00 13.88 7.00
N LEU A 55 -0.01 13.88 6.10
CA LEU A 55 -0.27 14.02 4.66
C LEU A 55 -1.24 12.96 4.16
N LYS A 56 -1.04 11.71 4.55
CA LYS A 56 -1.88 10.59 4.14
C LYS A 56 -3.31 10.74 4.68
N GLU A 57 -3.49 11.10 5.94
CA GLU A 57 -4.82 11.35 6.53
C GLU A 57 -5.56 12.47 5.77
N LYS A 58 -4.86 13.56 5.42
CA LYS A 58 -5.46 14.64 4.62
C LYS A 58 -5.77 14.20 3.19
N ALA A 59 -4.92 13.35 2.60
CA ALA A 59 -5.18 12.76 1.29
C ALA A 59 -6.45 11.88 1.27
N PHE A 60 -6.76 11.20 2.37
CA PHE A 60 -7.98 10.42 2.55
C PHE A 60 -9.12 11.19 3.24
N GLY A 61 -8.95 12.47 3.54
CA GLY A 61 -9.96 13.32 4.17
C GLY A 61 -11.26 13.52 3.38
N PHE A 62 -11.37 12.99 2.17
CA PHE A 62 -12.62 12.97 1.39
C PHE A 62 -13.55 11.81 1.76
N LEU A 63 -13.06 10.78 2.45
CA LEU A 63 -13.85 9.58 2.79
C LEU A 63 -15.18 9.87 3.49
N PRO A 64 -15.28 10.82 4.44
CA PRO A 64 -16.56 11.19 5.07
C PRO A 64 -17.65 11.66 4.08
N HIS A 65 -17.25 12.04 2.87
CA HIS A 65 -18.19 12.49 1.83
C HIS A 65 -18.67 11.35 0.91
N LEU A 66 -18.19 10.12 1.11
CA LEU A 66 -18.64 8.93 0.43
C LEU A 66 -19.77 8.28 1.25
N LYS A 67 -20.87 7.92 0.58
CA LYS A 67 -22.04 7.33 1.27
C LYS A 67 -21.81 5.87 1.67
N ASP A 68 -21.18 5.10 0.80
CA ASP A 68 -20.91 3.66 0.96
C ASP A 68 -19.51 3.36 0.46
N ILE A 69 -18.57 3.33 1.40
CA ILE A 69 -17.15 3.19 1.09
C ILE A 69 -16.85 1.75 0.63
N ASP A 70 -17.52 0.76 1.19
CA ASP A 70 -17.28 -0.64 0.82
C ASP A 70 -17.67 -0.87 -0.65
N SER A 71 -18.85 -0.45 -1.06
CA SER A 71 -19.27 -0.51 -2.47
C SER A 71 -18.36 0.31 -3.40
N GLU A 72 -17.84 1.46 -2.95
CA GLU A 72 -16.91 2.26 -3.76
C GLU A 72 -15.57 1.54 -3.94
N VAL A 73 -15.05 0.88 -2.91
CA VAL A 73 -13.79 0.11 -3.00
C VAL A 73 -13.97 -1.13 -3.87
N GLU A 74 -15.09 -1.85 -3.75
CA GLU A 74 -15.40 -2.98 -4.61
C GLU A 74 -15.49 -2.56 -6.09
N LEU A 75 -16.18 -1.46 -6.38
CA LEU A 75 -16.29 -0.93 -7.73
C LEU A 75 -14.94 -0.47 -8.28
N PHE A 76 -14.13 0.19 -7.42
CA PHE A 76 -12.77 0.57 -7.78
C PHE A 76 -11.95 -0.65 -8.21
N TRP A 77 -11.96 -1.74 -7.44
CA TRP A 77 -11.20 -2.94 -7.77
C TRP A 77 -11.74 -3.64 -9.02
N LYS A 78 -13.06 -3.70 -9.20
CA LYS A 78 -13.66 -4.24 -10.44
C LYS A 78 -13.13 -3.54 -11.68
N GLU A 79 -12.88 -2.23 -11.60
CA GLU A 79 -12.35 -1.44 -12.72
C GLU A 79 -10.81 -1.49 -12.83
N HIS A 80 -10.08 -1.86 -11.76
CA HIS A 80 -8.62 -1.71 -11.70
C HIS A 80 -7.84 -3.00 -11.47
N GLU A 81 -8.47 -4.11 -11.11
CA GLU A 81 -7.77 -5.38 -10.84
C GLU A 81 -6.94 -5.91 -12.02
N HIS A 82 -7.31 -5.54 -13.25
CA HIS A 82 -6.53 -5.86 -14.45
C HIS A 82 -5.12 -5.25 -14.47
N LYS A 83 -4.80 -4.37 -13.52
CA LYS A 83 -3.49 -3.76 -13.33
C LYS A 83 -2.60 -4.54 -12.35
N LEU A 84 -3.08 -5.66 -11.83
CA LEU A 84 -2.22 -6.59 -11.10
C LEU A 84 -1.20 -7.20 -12.06
N SER A 85 0.02 -7.35 -11.58
CA SER A 85 1.15 -7.82 -12.39
C SER A 85 1.02 -9.30 -12.75
N ASP A 86 1.13 -9.62 -14.03
CA ASP A 86 1.04 -10.99 -14.53
C ASP A 86 2.08 -11.93 -13.91
N TRP A 87 3.29 -11.43 -13.62
CA TRP A 87 4.32 -12.23 -13.00
C TRP A 87 3.92 -12.70 -11.60
N TYR A 88 3.31 -11.81 -10.80
CA TYR A 88 2.79 -12.14 -9.48
C TYR A 88 1.64 -13.15 -9.57
N LEU A 89 0.66 -12.91 -10.44
CA LEU A 89 -0.50 -13.80 -10.61
C LEU A 89 -0.11 -15.21 -11.02
N LYS A 90 1.02 -15.38 -11.74
CA LYS A 90 1.55 -16.69 -12.16
C LYS A 90 2.25 -17.46 -11.04
N GLN A 91 2.84 -16.76 -10.07
CA GLN A 91 3.64 -17.40 -9.01
C GLN A 91 2.99 -17.38 -7.63
N LYS A 92 1.91 -16.60 -7.43
CA LYS A 92 1.27 -16.45 -6.12
C LYS A 92 0.85 -17.80 -5.53
N LYS A 93 0.96 -17.90 -4.21
CA LYS A 93 0.53 -19.04 -3.39
C LYS A 93 -0.53 -18.59 -2.37
N ASP A 94 -1.33 -19.51 -1.87
CA ASP A 94 -2.39 -19.19 -0.89
C ASP A 94 -1.85 -18.79 0.50
N ASP A 95 -0.60 -19.12 0.79
CA ASP A 95 0.08 -18.72 2.03
C ASP A 95 0.85 -17.40 1.93
N ASP A 96 0.88 -16.78 0.74
CA ASP A 96 1.54 -15.50 0.54
C ASP A 96 0.99 -14.40 1.45
N LEU A 97 1.87 -13.45 1.78
CA LEU A 97 1.55 -12.27 2.58
C LEU A 97 1.79 -11.00 1.77
N ILE A 98 0.77 -10.17 1.69
CA ILE A 98 0.91 -8.79 1.26
C ILE A 98 1.14 -7.90 2.49
N ILE A 99 2.23 -7.12 2.47
CA ILE A 99 2.57 -6.18 3.54
C ILE A 99 2.78 -4.78 2.97
N SER A 100 1.85 -3.87 3.22
CA SER A 100 1.77 -2.59 2.49
C SER A 100 1.55 -1.38 3.39
N ALA A 101 2.11 -0.25 2.96
CA ALA A 101 1.79 1.04 3.54
C ALA A 101 0.37 1.52 3.18
N SER A 102 -0.28 1.02 2.14
CA SER A 102 -1.63 1.42 1.75
C SER A 102 -2.69 1.06 2.80
N PRO A 103 -3.86 1.74 2.82
CA PRO A 103 -4.91 1.48 3.80
C PRO A 103 -5.46 0.05 3.70
N GLU A 104 -5.64 -0.60 4.87
CA GLU A 104 -6.17 -1.96 4.95
C GLU A 104 -7.55 -2.08 4.29
N PHE A 105 -8.47 -1.13 4.55
CA PHE A 105 -9.81 -1.15 3.97
C PHE A 105 -9.82 -1.12 2.44
N LEU A 106 -8.81 -0.47 1.85
CA LEU A 106 -8.66 -0.37 0.39
C LEU A 106 -8.14 -1.68 -0.20
N LEU A 107 -7.16 -2.33 0.46
CA LEU A 107 -6.52 -3.54 -0.07
C LEU A 107 -7.27 -4.83 0.28
N LYS A 108 -8.04 -4.85 1.38
CA LYS A 108 -8.70 -6.05 1.88
C LYS A 108 -9.57 -6.77 0.81
N PRO A 109 -10.44 -6.09 0.04
CA PRO A 109 -11.27 -6.78 -0.95
C PRO A 109 -10.46 -7.47 -2.06
N ILE A 110 -9.38 -6.84 -2.52
CA ILE A 110 -8.55 -7.47 -3.55
C ILE A 110 -7.69 -8.60 -3.00
N THR A 111 -7.16 -8.49 -1.79
CA THR A 111 -6.38 -9.56 -1.17
C THR A 111 -7.25 -10.76 -0.81
N ASP A 112 -8.50 -10.54 -0.39
CA ASP A 112 -9.49 -11.62 -0.17
C ASP A 112 -9.81 -12.35 -1.48
N LYS A 113 -10.00 -11.60 -2.57
CA LYS A 113 -10.21 -12.18 -3.90
C LYS A 113 -9.02 -13.00 -4.39
N LEU A 114 -7.80 -12.56 -4.06
CA LEU A 114 -6.56 -13.28 -4.37
C LEU A 114 -6.33 -14.49 -3.46
N GLY A 115 -7.03 -14.60 -2.33
CA GLY A 115 -6.87 -15.67 -1.35
C GLY A 115 -5.57 -15.58 -0.56
N VAL A 116 -5.04 -14.38 -0.32
CA VAL A 116 -3.74 -14.16 0.35
C VAL A 116 -3.90 -13.33 1.63
N LYS A 117 -2.91 -13.42 2.52
CA LYS A 117 -2.90 -12.69 3.79
C LYS A 117 -2.55 -11.22 3.57
N LEU A 118 -3.01 -10.35 4.48
CA LEU A 118 -2.76 -8.90 4.43
C LEU A 118 -2.29 -8.35 5.77
N LEU A 119 -1.19 -7.59 5.75
CA LEU A 119 -0.79 -6.64 6.78
C LEU A 119 -0.67 -5.26 6.13
N ALA A 120 -1.50 -4.30 6.55
CA ALA A 120 -1.55 -2.99 5.91
C ALA A 120 -1.75 -1.88 6.94
N THR A 121 -1.66 -0.62 6.52
CA THR A 121 -1.92 0.50 7.42
C THR A 121 -3.37 0.50 7.88
N LYS A 122 -3.59 0.39 9.18
CA LYS A 122 -4.92 0.49 9.77
C LYS A 122 -5.41 1.93 9.68
N MET A 123 -6.35 2.16 8.80
CA MET A 123 -6.98 3.46 8.60
C MET A 123 -8.49 3.30 8.76
N ASP A 124 -9.10 4.21 9.53
CA ASP A 124 -10.54 4.30 9.62
C ASP A 124 -11.14 4.73 8.28
N LYS A 125 -11.96 3.86 7.71
CA LYS A 125 -12.53 4.07 6.37
C LYS A 125 -13.55 5.21 6.29
N TYR A 126 -14.05 5.67 7.43
CA TYR A 126 -15.04 6.77 7.47
C TYR A 126 -14.39 8.14 7.67
N SER A 127 -13.30 8.22 8.43
CA SER A 127 -12.62 9.49 8.74
C SER A 127 -11.30 9.70 8.01
N GLY A 128 -10.70 8.63 7.47
CA GLY A 128 -9.35 8.66 6.89
C GLY A 128 -8.22 8.76 7.93
N LYS A 129 -8.53 8.60 9.22
CA LYS A 129 -7.51 8.64 10.28
C LYS A 129 -6.77 7.32 10.41
N ILE A 130 -5.45 7.41 10.61
CA ILE A 130 -4.60 6.24 10.84
C ILE A 130 -4.69 5.83 12.32
N HIS A 131 -4.89 4.54 12.59
CA HIS A 131 -4.80 3.94 13.91
C HIS A 131 -3.42 3.33 14.10
N GLY A 132 -2.63 3.92 14.99
CA GLY A 132 -1.25 3.52 15.25
C GLY A 132 -0.27 4.07 14.21
N LEU A 133 0.70 3.26 13.78
CA LEU A 133 1.74 3.66 12.83
C LEU A 133 1.41 3.28 11.38
N ASN A 134 1.96 4.02 10.44
CA ASN A 134 1.93 3.65 9.04
C ASN A 134 2.78 2.38 8.81
N CYS A 135 2.25 1.38 8.09
CA CYS A 135 2.92 0.10 7.82
C CYS A 135 4.05 0.28 6.78
N PHE A 136 5.16 0.90 7.20
CA PHE A 136 6.26 1.34 6.36
C PHE A 136 7.62 1.09 7.02
N GLY A 137 8.63 0.66 6.25
CA GLY A 137 9.98 0.42 6.74
C GLY A 137 10.01 -0.60 7.89
N HIS A 138 10.65 -0.25 9.02
CA HIS A 138 10.74 -1.14 10.19
C HIS A 138 9.39 -1.55 10.79
N GLU A 139 8.33 -0.76 10.61
CA GLU A 139 6.98 -1.11 11.06
C GLU A 139 6.44 -2.34 10.33
N LYS A 140 6.82 -2.58 9.07
CA LYS A 140 6.50 -3.83 8.36
C LYS A 140 7.09 -5.03 9.11
N VAL A 141 8.37 -4.97 9.47
CA VAL A 141 9.05 -6.05 10.22
C VAL A 141 8.39 -6.31 11.57
N ARG A 142 8.08 -5.24 12.31
CA ARG A 142 7.41 -5.36 13.61
C ARG A 142 6.08 -6.09 13.48
N ARG A 143 5.23 -5.66 12.54
CA ARG A 143 3.92 -6.29 12.30
C ARG A 143 4.03 -7.72 11.81
N PHE A 144 5.00 -8.01 10.94
CA PHE A 144 5.26 -9.35 10.47
C PHE A 144 5.57 -10.29 11.64
N ARG A 145 6.50 -9.90 12.52
CA ARG A 145 6.90 -10.71 13.68
C ARG A 145 5.79 -10.88 14.72
N GLU A 146 4.95 -9.86 14.91
CA GLU A 146 3.78 -9.95 15.80
C GLU A 146 2.70 -10.89 15.26
N ALA A 147 2.41 -10.81 13.97
CA ALA A 147 1.36 -11.63 13.36
C ALA A 147 1.80 -13.07 13.07
N PHE A 148 3.08 -13.28 12.81
CA PHE A 148 3.66 -14.56 12.41
C PHE A 148 4.97 -14.85 13.15
N PRO A 149 4.94 -15.03 14.51
CA PRO A 149 6.13 -15.15 15.34
C PRO A 149 7.01 -16.35 14.98
N ASP A 150 6.40 -17.44 14.53
CA ASP A 150 7.08 -18.70 14.19
C ASP A 150 7.34 -18.86 12.67
N SER A 151 7.14 -17.80 11.89
CA SER A 151 7.28 -17.85 10.42
C SER A 151 8.50 -17.08 9.96
N SER A 152 9.08 -17.51 8.84
CA SER A 152 10.10 -16.80 8.08
C SER A 152 9.55 -16.34 6.73
N THR A 153 10.17 -15.31 6.17
CA THR A 153 9.94 -14.89 4.79
C THR A 153 10.97 -15.57 3.89
N GLU A 154 10.50 -16.44 2.98
CA GLU A 154 11.37 -17.11 1.99
C GLU A 154 11.83 -16.11 0.94
N GLU A 155 10.88 -15.44 0.30
CA GLU A 155 11.15 -14.43 -0.70
C GLU A 155 10.41 -13.13 -0.38
N PHE A 156 11.09 -12.02 -0.54
CA PHE A 156 10.51 -10.68 -0.37
C PHE A 156 10.62 -9.88 -1.65
N TYR A 157 9.54 -9.18 -2.01
CA TYR A 157 9.44 -8.37 -3.22
C TYR A 157 8.95 -6.96 -2.90
N SER A 158 9.68 -5.92 -3.34
CA SER A 158 9.26 -4.51 -3.21
C SER A 158 9.88 -3.63 -4.29
N ASP A 159 9.23 -2.51 -4.63
CA ASP A 159 9.74 -1.48 -5.54
C ASP A 159 10.71 -0.50 -4.87
N SER A 160 10.81 -0.52 -3.54
CA SER A 160 11.44 0.54 -2.76
C SER A 160 12.50 0.04 -1.78
N LEU A 161 13.67 0.68 -1.80
CA LEU A 161 14.72 0.45 -0.80
C LEU A 161 14.33 0.88 0.62
N SER A 162 13.23 1.61 0.80
CA SER A 162 12.68 1.87 2.14
C SER A 162 12.22 0.60 2.86
N ASP A 163 12.02 -0.49 2.12
CA ASP A 163 11.63 -1.80 2.63
C ASP A 163 12.83 -2.73 2.88
N SER A 164 14.08 -2.19 2.84
CA SER A 164 15.30 -2.95 3.20
C SER A 164 15.19 -3.71 4.53
N PRO A 165 14.50 -3.17 5.58
CA PRO A 165 14.31 -3.96 6.81
C PRO A 165 13.57 -5.29 6.59
N MET A 166 12.63 -5.36 5.65
CA MET A 166 11.96 -6.63 5.28
C MET A 166 12.87 -7.51 4.41
N ALA A 167 13.61 -6.91 3.49
CA ALA A 167 14.59 -7.62 2.67
C ALA A 167 15.69 -8.29 3.52
N GLU A 168 16.11 -7.64 4.63
CA GLU A 168 17.15 -8.15 5.55
C GLU A 168 16.71 -9.40 6.35
N ILE A 169 15.40 -9.63 6.52
CA ILE A 169 14.86 -10.80 7.24
C ILE A 169 14.36 -11.91 6.32
N ALA A 170 14.39 -11.69 5.01
CA ALA A 170 14.03 -12.69 4.00
C ALA A 170 15.24 -13.52 3.60
N ASP A 171 15.00 -14.79 3.23
CA ASP A 171 16.06 -15.67 2.71
C ASP A 171 16.56 -15.16 1.34
N LYS A 172 15.64 -14.59 0.54
CA LYS A 172 15.93 -13.91 -0.73
C LYS A 172 15.08 -12.66 -0.86
N ALA A 173 15.63 -11.63 -1.47
CA ALA A 173 14.89 -10.40 -1.72
C ALA A 173 15.05 -9.94 -3.18
N TYR A 174 13.99 -9.33 -3.70
CA TYR A 174 13.92 -8.85 -5.07
C TYR A 174 13.39 -7.42 -5.11
N ILE A 175 14.09 -6.57 -5.87
CA ILE A 175 13.61 -5.22 -6.18
C ILE A 175 12.80 -5.26 -7.48
N ILE A 176 11.64 -4.65 -7.47
CA ILE A 176 10.76 -4.60 -8.64
C ILE A 176 11.02 -3.32 -9.41
N LYS A 177 11.22 -3.47 -10.70
CA LYS A 177 11.45 -2.36 -11.63
C LYS A 177 10.43 -2.37 -12.78
N ASP A 178 10.60 -1.42 -13.68
CA ASP A 178 9.83 -1.31 -14.91
C ASP A 178 8.31 -1.34 -14.70
N ASN A 179 7.82 -0.50 -13.78
CA ASN A 179 6.39 -0.36 -13.50
C ASN A 179 5.71 -1.68 -13.06
N ALA A 180 6.33 -2.38 -12.13
CA ALA A 180 5.86 -3.65 -11.56
C ALA A 180 5.88 -4.84 -12.55
N THR A 181 6.77 -4.82 -13.53
CA THR A 181 6.83 -5.90 -14.54
C THR A 181 8.02 -6.84 -14.37
N ARG A 182 9.10 -6.43 -13.68
CA ARG A 182 10.31 -7.23 -13.60
C ARG A 182 10.95 -7.27 -12.21
N PRO A 183 11.04 -8.47 -11.58
CA PRO A 183 11.90 -8.70 -10.42
C PRO A 183 13.39 -8.72 -10.81
N GLU A 184 14.22 -8.06 -10.02
CA GLU A 184 15.68 -8.15 -10.05
C GLU A 184 16.18 -8.48 -8.64
N GLU A 185 17.39 -8.99 -8.49
CA GLU A 185 17.98 -9.22 -7.17
C GLU A 185 18.04 -7.92 -6.36
N TRP A 186 17.82 -8.01 -5.05
CA TRP A 186 17.92 -6.87 -4.16
C TRP A 186 19.35 -6.31 -4.19
N PRO A 187 19.52 -4.99 -4.39
CA PRO A 187 20.86 -4.42 -4.46
C PRO A 187 21.59 -4.59 -3.13
N GLU A 188 22.81 -5.07 -3.19
CA GLU A 188 23.68 -5.17 -2.02
C GLU A 188 23.81 -3.82 -1.32
N ARG A 189 23.82 -3.84 0.01
CA ARG A 189 24.06 -2.64 0.83
C ARG A 189 25.48 -2.17 0.52
N LYS A 190 25.63 -1.04 -0.15
CA LYS A 190 26.95 -0.38 -0.19
C LYS A 190 27.26 0.01 1.25
N GLU A 191 28.21 -0.70 1.86
CA GLU A 191 28.81 -0.27 3.11
C GLU A 191 29.33 1.16 2.92
N LYS A 192 28.86 2.09 3.78
CA LYS A 192 29.35 3.47 3.81
C LYS A 192 30.55 3.57 4.72
#